data_18a3d3a56fd6fc4a5ee9bca190e71a05
#
_entry.id   18a3d3a56fd6fc4a5ee9bca190e71a05
#
_cell.length_a   1.000
_cell.length_b   1.000
_cell.length_c   1.000
_cell.angle_alpha   90.00
_cell.angle_beta   90.00
_cell.angle_gamma   90.00
#
_symmetry.space_group_name_H-M   'P 1'
#
loop_
_entity.id
_entity.type
_entity.pdbx_description
1 polymer ?
#
loop_
_entity_poly.entity_id
_entity_poly.type
_entity_poly.pdbx_seq_one_letter_code
_entity_poly.pdbx_strand_id
1 'polypeptide(L)'
;MMQLRVVTTEECTDDVLRLLSQAEGVTFPQVYRGVVVEPPGNVIVAGVTRESADPVIDAIRNLGVGETGLIALNESETWISEPGLVAELITPGSEADAMVWPTIIKRAYDESELNWTFISTFILSTLLAGIAIITDSQILTVGAMVLGPEFGAVVALALALVRRRPHLFALAARALAMGFVVSTLTTALVTKLGSVMGWLSARPVPFVRTDGPRHSSTTRIGGHWPWHSSRESSVCWR
;
A
#
# COMPACT_ATOMS: atom_id res chain seq x y z
N MET A 1 15.90 4.84 9.59
CA MET A 1 17.17 4.71 8.81
C MET A 1 17.15 3.42 7.98
N MET A 2 17.70 3.40 6.77
CA MET A 2 17.70 2.23 5.86
C MET A 2 19.14 1.86 5.51
N GLN A 3 19.38 0.59 5.20
CA GLN A 3 20.67 0.09 4.74
C GLN A 3 20.66 0.02 3.21
N LEU A 4 21.47 0.84 2.58
CA LEU A 4 21.72 0.82 1.15
C LEU A 4 22.89 -0.12 0.87
N ARG A 5 22.70 -1.09 -0.02
CA ARG A 5 23.74 -1.98 -0.53
C ARG A 5 23.82 -1.82 -2.04
N VAL A 6 24.99 -1.44 -2.51
CA VAL A 6 25.27 -1.26 -3.94
C VAL A 6 26.35 -2.23 -4.35
N VAL A 7 26.06 -3.03 -5.38
CA VAL A 7 27.05 -3.88 -6.06
C VAL A 7 27.43 -3.17 -7.34
N THR A 8 28.71 -2.92 -7.55
CA THR A 8 29.19 -2.14 -8.67
C THR A 8 30.49 -2.74 -9.21
N THR A 9 30.78 -2.47 -10.49
CA THR A 9 32.05 -2.80 -11.11
C THR A 9 33.18 -1.98 -10.51
N GLU A 10 34.42 -2.40 -10.72
CA GLU A 10 35.61 -1.67 -10.18
C GLU A 10 35.67 -0.22 -10.68
N GLU A 11 35.29 0.00 -11.95
CA GLU A 11 35.34 1.32 -12.60
C GLU A 11 34.39 2.35 -11.96
N CYS A 12 33.20 1.94 -11.56
CA CYS A 12 32.18 2.84 -10.99
C CYS A 12 32.28 3.00 -9.47
N THR A 13 33.13 2.23 -8.80
CA THR A 13 33.20 2.18 -7.34
C THR A 13 33.54 3.52 -6.71
N ASP A 14 34.56 4.19 -7.23
CA ASP A 14 35.08 5.44 -6.67
C ASP A 14 34.12 6.61 -6.93
N ASP A 15 33.36 6.58 -8.03
CA ASP A 15 32.34 7.59 -8.33
C ASP A 15 31.13 7.45 -7.42
N VAL A 16 30.69 6.20 -7.17
CA VAL A 16 29.60 5.91 -6.21
C VAL A 16 30.00 6.31 -4.80
N LEU A 17 31.23 6.01 -4.40
CA LEU A 17 31.75 6.41 -3.09
C LEU A 17 31.78 7.93 -2.92
N ARG A 18 32.24 8.65 -3.92
CA ARG A 18 32.28 10.12 -3.91
C ARG A 18 30.88 10.70 -3.79
N LEU A 19 29.92 10.13 -4.54
CA LEU A 19 28.51 10.52 -4.46
C LEU A 19 27.95 10.28 -3.06
N LEU A 20 28.17 9.10 -2.49
CA LEU A 20 27.67 8.75 -1.16
C LEU A 20 28.30 9.58 -0.05
N SER A 21 29.58 9.96 -0.20
CA SER A 21 30.27 10.80 0.79
C SER A 21 29.82 12.26 0.78
N GLN A 22 29.24 12.74 -0.32
CA GLN A 22 28.74 14.10 -0.49
C GLN A 22 27.22 14.22 -0.26
N ALA A 23 26.51 13.11 -0.28
CA ALA A 23 25.06 13.10 -0.14
C ALA A 23 24.67 13.33 1.34
N GLU A 24 23.74 14.27 1.55
CA GLU A 24 23.15 14.51 2.86
C GLU A 24 22.29 13.30 3.29
N GLY A 25 22.34 12.94 4.57
CA GLY A 25 21.58 11.81 5.10
C GLY A 25 22.22 10.44 4.85
N VAL A 26 23.42 10.37 4.29
CA VAL A 26 24.21 9.14 4.15
C VAL A 26 25.22 9.02 5.29
N THR A 27 25.29 7.85 5.90
CA THR A 27 26.18 7.55 7.01
C THR A 27 26.97 6.28 6.78
N PHE A 28 28.21 6.25 7.30
CA PHE A 28 29.09 5.07 7.31
C PHE A 28 29.23 4.35 5.96
N PRO A 29 29.60 5.02 4.86
CA PRO A 29 29.88 4.32 3.63
C PRO A 29 31.06 3.36 3.81
N GLN A 30 30.81 2.07 3.59
CA GLN A 30 31.78 0.98 3.71
C GLN A 30 31.97 0.34 2.34
N VAL A 31 33.22 0.02 2.00
CA VAL A 31 33.54 -0.65 0.72
C VAL A 31 34.19 -1.98 0.97
N TYR A 32 33.65 -3.00 0.36
CA TYR A 32 34.21 -4.33 0.31
C TYR A 32 34.72 -4.58 -1.12
N ARG A 33 36.03 -4.51 -1.31
CA ARG A 33 36.66 -4.65 -2.63
C ARG A 33 36.88 -6.13 -2.99
N GLY A 34 36.61 -6.48 -4.25
CA GLY A 34 36.84 -7.80 -4.80
C GLY A 34 35.98 -8.92 -4.21
N VAL A 35 34.83 -8.59 -3.60
CA VAL A 35 33.94 -9.56 -2.96
C VAL A 35 32.95 -10.19 -3.93
N VAL A 36 32.67 -9.51 -5.03
CA VAL A 36 31.75 -9.99 -6.05
C VAL A 36 32.55 -10.80 -7.08
N VAL A 37 32.13 -12.05 -7.28
CA VAL A 37 32.85 -13.01 -8.11
C VAL A 37 32.44 -12.91 -9.58
N GLU A 38 31.12 -12.72 -9.84
CA GLU A 38 30.60 -12.70 -11.21
C GLU A 38 29.39 -11.77 -11.32
N PRO A 39 29.51 -10.69 -12.10
CA PRO A 39 30.76 -10.12 -12.66
C PRO A 39 31.69 -9.61 -11.56
N PRO A 40 33.02 -9.59 -11.76
CA PRO A 40 33.96 -9.09 -10.76
C PRO A 40 33.61 -7.66 -10.34
N GLY A 41 33.59 -7.40 -9.05
CA GLY A 41 33.18 -6.08 -8.57
C GLY A 41 33.28 -5.91 -7.06
N ASN A 42 32.81 -4.76 -6.62
CA ASN A 42 32.87 -4.30 -5.25
C ASN A 42 31.46 -4.15 -4.64
N VAL A 43 31.36 -4.27 -3.33
CA VAL A 43 30.10 -4.02 -2.60
C VAL A 43 30.30 -2.77 -1.74
N ILE A 44 29.41 -1.82 -1.86
CA ILE A 44 29.34 -0.64 -1.01
C ILE A 44 28.10 -0.77 -0.12
N VAL A 45 28.27 -0.56 1.17
CA VAL A 45 27.19 -0.55 2.14
C VAL A 45 27.19 0.78 2.86
N ALA A 46 26.04 1.43 2.95
CA ALA A 46 25.89 2.71 3.66
C ALA A 46 24.54 2.76 4.39
N GLY A 47 24.48 3.52 5.47
CA GLY A 47 23.23 3.91 6.08
C GLY A 47 22.66 5.13 5.35
N VAL A 48 21.37 5.12 5.04
CA VAL A 48 20.69 6.25 4.37
C VAL A 48 19.39 6.56 5.11
N THR A 49 19.11 7.85 5.31
CA THR A 49 17.81 8.26 5.84
C THR A 49 16.70 7.99 4.81
N ARG A 50 15.46 7.82 5.24
CA ARG A 50 14.34 7.57 4.31
C ARG A 50 14.15 8.70 3.32
N GLU A 51 14.31 9.93 3.78
CA GLU A 51 14.14 11.15 2.99
C GLU A 51 15.18 11.25 1.87
N SER A 52 16.41 10.82 2.13
CA SER A 52 17.51 10.85 1.15
C SER A 52 17.59 9.61 0.27
N ALA A 53 16.82 8.57 0.55
CA ALA A 53 16.92 7.29 -0.17
C ALA A 53 16.62 7.43 -1.66
N ASP A 54 15.52 8.10 -2.02
CA ASP A 54 15.13 8.26 -3.44
C ASP A 54 16.14 9.08 -4.25
N PRO A 55 16.55 10.30 -3.83
CA PRO A 55 17.54 11.07 -4.59
C PRO A 55 18.90 10.37 -4.69
N VAL A 56 19.32 9.66 -3.65
CA VAL A 56 20.57 8.88 -3.68
C VAL A 56 20.48 7.71 -4.66
N ILE A 57 19.38 6.97 -4.66
CA ILE A 57 19.14 5.86 -5.61
C ILE A 57 19.12 6.38 -7.05
N ASP A 58 18.42 7.48 -7.30
CA ASP A 58 18.34 8.06 -8.64
C ASP A 58 19.71 8.56 -9.12
N ALA A 59 20.50 9.16 -8.24
CA ALA A 59 21.86 9.58 -8.56
C ALA A 59 22.78 8.38 -8.89
N ILE A 60 22.70 7.27 -8.12
CA ILE A 60 23.46 6.05 -8.39
C ILE A 60 23.02 5.40 -9.72
N ARG A 61 21.72 5.43 -10.01
CA ARG A 61 21.19 4.93 -11.31
C ARG A 61 21.73 5.72 -12.48
N ASN A 62 21.86 7.02 -12.36
CA ASN A 62 22.40 7.88 -13.41
C ASN A 62 23.89 7.61 -13.68
N LEU A 63 24.61 7.00 -12.75
CA LEU A 63 25.97 6.47 -12.97
C LEU A 63 26.00 5.13 -13.74
N GLY A 64 24.84 4.60 -14.13
CA GLY A 64 24.75 3.34 -14.89
C GLY A 64 24.82 2.07 -14.03
N VAL A 65 24.92 2.17 -12.72
CA VAL A 65 25.04 1.02 -11.81
C VAL A 65 23.80 0.11 -11.88
N GLY A 66 22.63 0.65 -12.24
CA GLY A 66 21.41 -0.14 -12.37
C GLY A 66 21.40 -1.15 -13.51
N GLU A 67 22.29 -1.00 -14.52
CA GLU A 67 22.40 -1.89 -15.67
C GLU A 67 23.49 -2.97 -15.47
N THR A 68 24.54 -2.64 -14.74
CA THR A 68 25.73 -3.50 -14.58
C THR A 68 25.86 -4.10 -13.17
N GLY A 69 25.09 -3.61 -12.20
CA GLY A 69 25.19 -3.99 -10.81
C GLY A 69 23.82 -4.16 -10.13
N LEU A 70 23.83 -4.08 -8.81
CA LEU A 70 22.62 -4.22 -7.98
C LEU A 70 22.54 -3.04 -6.99
N ILE A 71 21.38 -2.44 -6.90
CA ILE A 71 21.03 -1.49 -5.84
C ILE A 71 19.95 -2.14 -4.98
N ALA A 72 20.27 -2.45 -3.73
CA ALA A 72 19.34 -3.02 -2.78
C ALA A 72 19.18 -2.08 -1.59
N LEU A 73 17.95 -1.89 -1.18
CA LEU A 73 17.60 -1.10 0.00
C LEU A 73 16.88 -2.00 0.99
N ASN A 74 17.43 -2.10 2.19
CA ASN A 74 16.85 -2.90 3.26
C ASN A 74 16.43 -1.97 4.40
N GLU A 75 15.25 -2.22 4.94
CA GLU A 75 14.76 -1.51 6.12
C GLU A 75 15.45 -2.11 7.37
N SER A 76 16.11 -1.27 8.17
CA SER A 76 16.69 -1.69 9.43
C SER A 76 15.64 -1.56 10.52
N GLU A 77 15.21 -2.70 11.10
CA GLU A 77 14.20 -2.70 12.17
C GLU A 77 14.73 -2.01 13.44
N THR A 78 16.02 -2.14 13.73
CA THR A 78 16.64 -1.54 14.91
C THR A 78 18.04 -1.06 14.56
N TRP A 79 18.35 0.16 14.89
CA TRP A 79 19.69 0.74 14.75
C TRP A 79 19.99 1.67 15.92
N ILE A 80 21.26 1.72 16.35
CA ILE A 80 21.75 2.60 17.42
C ILE A 80 23.01 3.29 16.90
N SER A 81 22.90 4.58 16.61
CA SER A 81 24.01 5.37 16.09
C SER A 81 23.78 6.86 16.34
N GLU A 82 24.71 7.51 17.03
CA GLU A 82 24.68 8.97 17.21
C GLU A 82 24.80 9.74 15.88
N PRO A 83 25.75 9.40 14.98
CA PRO A 83 25.81 10.03 13.66
C PRO A 83 24.56 9.78 12.81
N GLY A 84 23.92 8.64 12.97
CA GLY A 84 22.63 8.34 12.31
C GLY A 84 21.51 9.26 12.79
N LEU A 85 21.40 9.48 14.09
CA LEU A 85 20.45 10.46 14.68
C LEU A 85 20.70 11.88 14.18
N VAL A 86 21.97 12.29 14.12
CA VAL A 86 22.32 13.61 13.58
C VAL A 86 21.94 13.72 12.11
N ALA A 87 22.18 12.68 11.31
CA ALA A 87 21.79 12.66 9.90
C ALA A 87 20.28 12.80 9.71
N GLU A 88 19.46 12.13 10.54
CA GLU A 88 18.00 12.29 10.53
C GLU A 88 17.54 13.70 10.93
N LEU A 89 18.19 14.31 11.90
CA LEU A 89 17.87 15.68 12.34
C LEU A 89 18.24 16.76 11.30
N ILE A 90 19.28 16.54 10.51
CA ILE A 90 19.76 17.48 9.50
C ILE A 90 18.95 17.33 8.20
N THR A 91 18.50 16.11 7.87
CA THR A 91 17.74 15.87 6.65
C THR A 91 16.33 16.46 6.79
N PRO A 92 15.92 17.39 5.92
CA PRO A 92 14.60 18.01 6.00
C PRO A 92 13.50 17.00 5.65
N GLY A 93 12.54 16.83 6.54
CA GLY A 93 11.40 15.95 6.36
C GLY A 93 11.02 15.26 7.66
N SER A 94 9.90 14.52 7.64
CA SER A 94 9.47 13.65 8.72
C SER A 94 9.67 12.21 8.30
N GLU A 95 10.40 11.42 9.05
CA GLU A 95 10.62 10.00 8.77
C GLU A 95 9.29 9.22 8.59
N ALA A 96 8.26 9.63 9.32
CA ALA A 96 6.93 9.03 9.22
C ALA A 96 6.24 9.28 7.87
N ASP A 97 6.57 10.40 7.21
CA ASP A 97 5.95 10.80 5.94
C ASP A 97 6.83 10.49 4.72
N ALA A 98 8.09 10.10 4.95
CA ALA A 98 9.04 9.81 3.89
C ALA A 98 8.69 8.50 3.17
N MET A 99 8.26 8.63 1.92
CA MET A 99 7.89 7.52 1.04
C MET A 99 9.06 7.10 0.17
N VAL A 100 9.56 5.88 0.35
CA VAL A 100 10.57 5.29 -0.55
C VAL A 100 9.86 4.61 -1.73
N TRP A 101 9.85 5.27 -2.87
CA TRP A 101 9.12 4.84 -4.06
C TRP A 101 9.45 3.42 -4.56
N PRO A 102 10.72 2.99 -4.63
CA PRO A 102 11.04 1.63 -5.04
C PRO A 102 10.37 0.55 -4.17
N THR A 103 10.28 0.77 -2.87
CA THR A 103 9.64 -0.15 -1.93
C THR A 103 8.13 -0.23 -2.16
N ILE A 104 7.47 0.92 -2.35
CA ILE A 104 6.03 1.00 -2.61
C ILE A 104 5.69 0.33 -3.95
N ILE A 105 6.49 0.60 -4.98
CA ILE A 105 6.31 -0.01 -6.30
C ILE A 105 6.46 -1.53 -6.21
N LYS A 106 7.49 -2.03 -5.53
CA LYS A 106 7.69 -3.46 -5.34
C LYS A 106 6.51 -4.08 -4.61
N ARG A 107 6.06 -3.49 -3.51
CA ARG A 107 4.89 -3.95 -2.76
C ARG A 107 3.63 -3.98 -3.61
N ALA A 108 3.41 -2.96 -4.44
CA ALA A 108 2.29 -2.91 -5.38
C ALA A 108 2.34 -4.04 -6.42
N TYR A 109 3.53 -4.43 -6.89
CA TYR A 109 3.69 -5.62 -7.75
C TYR A 109 3.36 -6.90 -7.00
N ASP A 110 3.94 -7.08 -5.81
CA ASP A 110 3.72 -8.27 -4.97
C ASP A 110 2.23 -8.46 -4.62
N GLU A 111 1.53 -7.37 -4.28
CA GLU A 111 0.08 -7.38 -3.97
C GLU A 111 -0.81 -7.55 -5.22
N SER A 112 -0.27 -7.30 -6.42
CA SER A 112 -1.00 -7.45 -7.69
C SER A 112 -0.78 -8.80 -8.35
N GLU A 113 0.12 -9.65 -7.83
CA GLU A 113 0.33 -10.99 -8.34
C GLU A 113 -0.86 -11.90 -8.00
N LEU A 114 -1.34 -12.62 -9.04
CA LEU A 114 -2.36 -13.64 -8.88
C LEU A 114 -1.78 -14.84 -8.14
N ASN A 115 -1.82 -14.77 -6.81
CA ASN A 115 -1.41 -15.88 -5.96
C ASN A 115 -2.65 -16.66 -5.49
N TRP A 116 -2.46 -17.94 -5.14
CA TRP A 116 -3.52 -18.78 -4.57
C TRP A 116 -4.15 -18.13 -3.32
N THR A 117 -3.35 -17.50 -2.50
CA THR A 117 -3.82 -16.75 -1.32
C THR A 117 -4.76 -15.61 -1.70
N PHE A 118 -4.45 -14.84 -2.74
CA PHE A 118 -5.30 -13.76 -3.25
C PHE A 118 -6.68 -14.28 -3.68
N ILE A 119 -6.70 -15.36 -4.46
CA ILE A 119 -7.95 -15.95 -4.96
C ILE A 119 -8.77 -16.52 -3.80
N SER A 120 -8.14 -17.24 -2.86
CA SER A 120 -8.84 -17.84 -1.74
C SER A 120 -9.44 -16.82 -0.78
N THR A 121 -8.71 -15.75 -0.46
CA THR A 121 -9.24 -14.64 0.38
C THR A 121 -10.36 -13.90 -0.34
N PHE A 122 -10.27 -13.72 -1.66
CA PHE A 122 -11.32 -13.10 -2.45
C PHE A 122 -12.62 -13.93 -2.44
N ILE A 123 -12.50 -15.25 -2.62
CA ILE A 123 -13.66 -16.18 -2.54
C ILE A 123 -14.26 -16.15 -1.14
N LEU A 124 -13.42 -16.20 -0.10
CA LEU A 124 -13.88 -16.17 1.29
C LEU A 124 -14.61 -14.88 1.63
N SER A 125 -14.06 -13.73 1.21
CA SER A 125 -14.70 -12.42 1.39
C SER A 125 -16.07 -12.35 0.72
N THR A 126 -16.18 -12.82 -0.53
CA THR A 126 -17.47 -12.81 -1.26
C THR A 126 -18.48 -13.78 -0.71
N LEU A 127 -18.07 -14.95 -0.22
CA LEU A 127 -18.98 -15.88 0.48
C LEU A 127 -19.48 -15.27 1.79
N LEU A 128 -18.59 -14.63 2.55
CA LEU A 128 -18.96 -13.94 3.79
C LEU A 128 -19.93 -12.78 3.52
N ALA A 129 -19.72 -12.01 2.44
CA ALA A 129 -20.64 -10.97 1.99
C ALA A 129 -22.01 -11.55 1.59
N GLY A 130 -22.03 -12.71 0.93
CA GLY A 130 -23.26 -13.43 0.61
C GLY A 130 -24.04 -13.83 1.86
N ILE A 131 -23.37 -14.36 2.88
CA ILE A 131 -23.98 -14.70 4.17
C ILE A 131 -24.48 -13.43 4.87
N ALA A 132 -23.71 -12.34 4.84
CA ALA A 132 -24.10 -11.07 5.43
C ALA A 132 -25.41 -10.51 4.87
N ILE A 133 -25.62 -10.64 3.56
CA ILE A 133 -26.86 -10.25 2.88
C ILE A 133 -28.04 -11.12 3.32
N ILE A 134 -27.83 -12.43 3.43
CA ILE A 134 -28.89 -13.37 3.84
C ILE A 134 -29.29 -13.15 5.30
N THR A 135 -28.33 -12.85 6.16
CA THR A 135 -28.54 -12.63 7.61
C THR A 135 -28.90 -11.19 7.95
N ASP A 136 -28.92 -10.29 6.97
CA ASP A 136 -29.14 -8.84 7.16
C ASP A 136 -28.20 -8.23 8.24
N SER A 137 -26.94 -8.67 8.22
CA SER A 137 -25.96 -8.29 9.24
C SER A 137 -24.96 -7.26 8.71
N GLN A 138 -25.07 -6.01 9.18
CA GLN A 138 -24.14 -4.94 8.83
C GLN A 138 -22.71 -5.23 9.32
N ILE A 139 -22.58 -5.88 10.47
CA ILE A 139 -21.28 -6.24 11.05
C ILE A 139 -20.54 -7.23 10.14
N LEU A 140 -21.26 -8.22 9.65
CA LEU A 140 -20.70 -9.22 8.74
C LEU A 140 -20.30 -8.61 7.38
N THR A 141 -21.09 -7.64 6.89
CA THR A 141 -20.78 -6.88 5.66
C THR A 141 -19.47 -6.13 5.79
N VAL A 142 -19.28 -5.40 6.90
CA VAL A 142 -18.01 -4.69 7.17
C VAL A 142 -16.85 -5.68 7.30
N GLY A 143 -17.06 -6.81 7.98
CA GLY A 143 -16.06 -7.88 8.11
C GLY A 143 -15.63 -8.45 6.74
N ALA A 144 -16.58 -8.65 5.82
CA ALA A 144 -16.30 -9.09 4.46
C ALA A 144 -15.43 -8.07 3.68
N MET A 145 -15.74 -6.79 3.81
CA MET A 145 -14.94 -5.72 3.16
C MET A 145 -13.50 -5.68 3.67
N VAL A 146 -13.27 -5.92 4.96
CA VAL A 146 -11.92 -5.90 5.56
C VAL A 146 -11.11 -7.13 5.13
N LEU A 147 -11.76 -8.26 4.89
CA LEU A 147 -11.12 -9.49 4.43
C LEU A 147 -10.75 -9.48 2.95
N GLY A 148 -11.36 -8.61 2.17
CA GLY A 148 -11.15 -8.56 0.71
C GLY A 148 -9.75 -8.05 0.35
N PRO A 149 -9.03 -8.76 -0.54
CA PRO A 149 -7.70 -8.37 -1.00
C PRO A 149 -7.74 -7.29 -2.10
N GLU A 150 -8.93 -6.80 -2.44
CA GLU A 150 -9.13 -5.82 -3.52
C GLU A 150 -8.42 -4.50 -3.27
N PHE A 151 -8.24 -4.10 -2.00
CA PHE A 151 -7.64 -2.82 -1.66
C PHE A 151 -6.21 -2.67 -2.19
N GLY A 152 -5.36 -3.68 -2.02
CA GLY A 152 -3.99 -3.68 -2.53
C GLY A 152 -3.94 -3.56 -4.06
N ALA A 153 -4.77 -4.32 -4.75
CA ALA A 153 -4.85 -4.26 -6.21
C ALA A 153 -5.39 -2.91 -6.74
N VAL A 154 -6.33 -2.28 -6.03
CA VAL A 154 -6.83 -0.93 -6.37
C VAL A 154 -5.75 0.13 -6.15
N VAL A 155 -5.00 0.06 -5.04
CA VAL A 155 -3.87 0.95 -4.77
C VAL A 155 -2.79 0.79 -5.84
N ALA A 156 -2.46 -0.45 -6.25
CA ALA A 156 -1.52 -0.71 -7.32
C ALA A 156 -1.98 -0.13 -8.66
N LEU A 157 -3.27 -0.20 -8.96
CA LEU A 157 -3.87 0.38 -10.16
C LEU A 157 -3.78 1.90 -10.16
N ALA A 158 -4.08 2.54 -9.02
CA ALA A 158 -3.94 3.98 -8.85
C ALA A 158 -2.48 4.43 -9.01
N LEU A 159 -1.53 3.70 -8.39
CA LEU A 159 -0.10 3.96 -8.51
C LEU A 159 0.40 3.82 -9.96
N ALA A 160 -0.05 2.78 -10.66
CA ALA A 160 0.28 2.53 -12.06
C ALA A 160 -0.19 3.69 -12.97
N LEU A 161 -1.37 4.24 -12.68
CA LEU A 161 -1.93 5.37 -13.41
C LEU A 161 -1.12 6.65 -13.17
N VAL A 162 -0.82 6.97 -11.92
CA VAL A 162 -0.02 8.15 -11.54
C VAL A 162 1.39 8.10 -12.10
N ARG A 163 2.04 6.94 -12.01
CA ARG A 163 3.42 6.72 -12.48
C ARG A 163 3.52 6.33 -13.96
N ARG A 164 2.39 6.29 -14.69
CA ARG A 164 2.31 5.94 -16.12
C ARG A 164 3.00 4.60 -16.45
N ARG A 165 2.82 3.59 -15.58
CA ARG A 165 3.39 2.25 -15.78
C ARG A 165 2.34 1.29 -16.35
N PRO A 166 2.24 1.13 -17.67
CA PRO A 166 1.16 0.34 -18.29
C PRO A 166 1.23 -1.15 -17.93
N HIS A 167 2.42 -1.68 -17.68
CA HIS A 167 2.59 -3.07 -17.28
C HIS A 167 1.99 -3.35 -15.90
N LEU A 168 2.26 -2.50 -14.90
CA LEU A 168 1.67 -2.63 -13.56
C LEU A 168 0.14 -2.46 -13.62
N PHE A 169 -0.34 -1.52 -14.44
CA PHE A 169 -1.76 -1.31 -14.66
C PHE A 169 -2.45 -2.58 -15.19
N ALA A 170 -1.88 -3.19 -16.24
CA ALA A 170 -2.42 -4.41 -16.83
C ALA A 170 -2.41 -5.58 -15.84
N LEU A 171 -1.37 -5.71 -15.03
CA LEU A 171 -1.24 -6.74 -14.01
C LEU A 171 -2.33 -6.58 -12.94
N ALA A 172 -2.45 -5.40 -12.33
CA ALA A 172 -3.43 -5.10 -11.30
C ALA A 172 -4.89 -5.21 -11.81
N ALA A 173 -5.16 -4.70 -13.01
CA ALA A 173 -6.48 -4.80 -13.65
C ALA A 173 -6.86 -6.25 -13.92
N ARG A 174 -5.90 -7.07 -14.40
CA ARG A 174 -6.13 -8.51 -14.62
C ARG A 174 -6.37 -9.24 -13.31
N ALA A 175 -5.61 -8.94 -12.26
CA ALA A 175 -5.80 -9.54 -10.95
C ALA A 175 -7.20 -9.25 -10.39
N LEU A 176 -7.64 -8.00 -10.47
CA LEU A 176 -8.98 -7.58 -10.04
C LEU A 176 -10.07 -8.28 -10.88
N ALA A 177 -9.96 -8.23 -12.20
CA ALA A 177 -10.95 -8.83 -13.10
C ALA A 177 -11.10 -10.35 -12.86
N MET A 178 -9.97 -11.07 -12.76
CA MET A 178 -9.96 -12.50 -12.47
C MET A 178 -10.52 -12.80 -11.07
N GLY A 179 -10.12 -12.01 -10.07
CA GLY A 179 -10.66 -12.14 -8.71
C GLY A 179 -12.17 -11.99 -8.67
N PHE A 180 -12.74 -10.97 -9.29
CA PHE A 180 -14.18 -10.76 -9.37
C PHE A 180 -14.92 -11.85 -10.14
N VAL A 181 -14.40 -12.28 -11.30
CA VAL A 181 -15.03 -13.33 -12.10
C VAL A 181 -15.07 -14.65 -11.33
N VAL A 182 -13.92 -15.07 -10.79
CA VAL A 182 -13.81 -16.34 -10.05
C VAL A 182 -14.69 -16.33 -8.80
N SER A 183 -14.64 -15.26 -8.01
CA SER A 183 -15.44 -15.15 -6.78
C SER A 183 -16.94 -15.09 -7.05
N THR A 184 -17.35 -14.34 -8.08
CA THR A 184 -18.78 -14.27 -8.48
C THR A 184 -19.31 -15.63 -8.95
N LEU A 185 -18.54 -16.33 -9.78
CA LEU A 185 -18.91 -17.67 -10.24
C LEU A 185 -18.99 -18.66 -9.07
N THR A 186 -18.03 -18.64 -8.17
CA THR A 186 -18.00 -19.52 -7.00
C THR A 186 -19.18 -19.22 -6.07
N THR A 187 -19.45 -17.94 -5.78
CA THR A 187 -20.59 -17.55 -4.94
C THR A 187 -21.92 -17.92 -5.58
N ALA A 188 -22.09 -17.71 -6.88
CA ALA A 188 -23.27 -18.11 -7.61
C ALA A 188 -23.50 -19.64 -7.58
N LEU A 189 -22.39 -20.40 -7.73
CA LEU A 189 -22.45 -21.87 -7.66
C LEU A 189 -22.85 -22.34 -6.25
N VAL A 190 -22.24 -21.80 -5.21
CA VAL A 190 -22.54 -22.14 -3.81
C VAL A 190 -24.00 -21.78 -3.47
N THR A 191 -24.45 -20.60 -3.89
CA THR A 191 -25.83 -20.17 -3.65
C THR A 191 -26.83 -21.06 -4.37
N LYS A 192 -26.55 -21.44 -5.63
CA LYS A 192 -27.40 -22.37 -6.39
C LYS A 192 -27.44 -23.75 -5.75
N LEU A 193 -26.29 -24.26 -5.31
CA LEU A 193 -26.20 -25.55 -4.63
C LEU A 193 -26.95 -25.53 -3.30
N GLY A 194 -26.82 -24.48 -2.50
CA GLY A 194 -27.55 -24.29 -1.24
C GLY A 194 -29.06 -24.19 -1.43
N SER A 195 -29.53 -23.59 -2.52
CA SER A 195 -30.96 -23.52 -2.86
C SER A 195 -31.51 -24.89 -3.25
N VAL A 196 -30.77 -25.72 -4.00
CA VAL A 196 -31.16 -27.08 -4.39
C VAL A 196 -31.18 -28.00 -3.15
N MET A 197 -30.28 -27.84 -2.21
CA MET A 197 -30.23 -28.61 -0.96
C MET A 197 -31.27 -28.15 0.08
N GLY A 198 -32.03 -27.07 -0.20
CA GLY A 198 -33.06 -26.54 0.69
C GLY A 198 -32.52 -25.81 1.93
N TRP A 199 -31.23 -25.58 1.99
CA TRP A 199 -30.58 -24.82 3.10
C TRP A 199 -30.83 -23.31 2.99
N LEU A 200 -30.97 -22.80 1.78
CA LEU A 200 -31.33 -21.43 1.49
C LEU A 200 -32.82 -21.38 1.11
N SER A 201 -33.70 -21.12 2.06
CA SER A 201 -35.03 -20.64 1.73
C SER A 201 -34.86 -19.30 1.03
N ALA A 202 -34.97 -19.31 -0.27
CA ALA A 202 -34.92 -18.09 -1.07
C ALA A 202 -36.12 -17.21 -0.68
N ARG A 203 -35.92 -16.35 0.36
CA ARG A 203 -36.74 -15.16 0.48
C ARG A 203 -36.37 -14.33 -0.75
N PRO A 204 -37.31 -14.08 -1.69
CA PRO A 204 -37.00 -13.17 -2.79
C PRO A 204 -36.60 -11.87 -2.14
N VAL A 205 -35.33 -11.46 -2.36
CA VAL A 205 -34.87 -10.12 -1.98
C VAL A 205 -35.85 -9.19 -2.68
N PRO A 206 -36.64 -8.38 -1.96
CA PRO A 206 -37.55 -7.46 -2.64
C PRO A 206 -36.60 -6.51 -3.39
N PHE A 207 -36.63 -6.63 -4.73
CA PHE A 207 -36.00 -5.64 -5.59
C PHE A 207 -36.55 -4.31 -5.08
N VAL A 208 -35.67 -3.48 -4.48
CA VAL A 208 -36.06 -2.15 -4.00
C VAL A 208 -36.48 -1.39 -5.25
N ARG A 209 -37.77 -1.51 -5.56
CA ARG A 209 -38.42 -0.64 -6.51
C ARG A 209 -38.20 0.74 -5.91
N THR A 210 -37.44 1.56 -6.57
CA THR A 210 -37.35 2.99 -6.27
C THR A 210 -38.71 3.62 -6.63
N ASP A 211 -39.73 3.31 -5.84
CA ASP A 211 -40.97 4.06 -5.84
C ASP A 211 -40.55 5.46 -5.36
N GLY A 212 -40.78 6.43 -6.24
CA GLY A 212 -40.45 7.82 -6.01
C GLY A 212 -40.92 8.33 -4.64
N PRO A 213 -40.50 9.49 -4.22
CA PRO A 213 -40.65 9.97 -2.86
C PRO A 213 -42.13 9.92 -2.43
N ARG A 214 -42.48 8.91 -1.64
CA ARG A 214 -43.73 8.96 -0.89
C ARG A 214 -43.60 10.13 0.05
N HIS A 215 -44.40 11.12 -0.13
CA HIS A 215 -44.67 12.13 0.87
C HIS A 215 -45.01 11.43 2.19
N SER A 216 -44.02 11.16 2.99
CA SER A 216 -44.23 10.80 4.38
C SER A 216 -44.76 12.04 5.06
N SER A 217 -46.03 11.96 5.47
CA SER A 217 -46.63 12.91 6.38
C SER A 217 -45.67 13.18 7.51
N THR A 218 -45.17 14.39 7.55
CA THR A 218 -44.29 14.93 8.60
C THR A 218 -45.03 14.89 9.92
N THR A 219 -44.83 13.84 10.67
CA THR A 219 -45.11 13.90 12.10
C THR A 219 -44.02 14.79 12.69
N ARG A 220 -44.41 16.04 12.91
CA ARG A 220 -43.62 17.07 13.58
C ARG A 220 -43.37 16.62 15.03
N ILE A 221 -42.29 15.86 15.24
CA ILE A 221 -41.77 15.67 16.57
C ILE A 221 -41.05 16.96 16.92
N GLY A 222 -41.74 17.81 17.67
CA GLY A 222 -41.17 19.01 18.26
C GLY A 222 -40.13 18.61 19.32
N GLY A 223 -38.94 18.29 18.91
CA GLY A 223 -37.76 18.17 19.74
C GLY A 223 -37.10 19.53 19.84
N HIS A 224 -37.38 20.27 20.92
CA HIS A 224 -36.59 21.42 21.30
C HIS A 224 -35.15 20.97 21.55
N TRP A 225 -34.26 21.29 20.63
CA TRP A 225 -32.82 21.26 20.89
C TRP A 225 -32.45 22.52 21.66
N PRO A 226 -31.90 22.46 22.87
CA PRO A 226 -31.54 23.66 23.64
C PRO A 226 -30.19 24.22 23.17
N TRP A 227 -30.16 24.78 22.00
CA TRP A 227 -29.05 25.61 21.52
C TRP A 227 -29.39 27.08 21.60
N HIS A 228 -29.88 27.56 22.69
CA HIS A 228 -30.05 28.99 22.84
C HIS A 228 -29.08 29.56 23.85
N SER A 229 -28.19 30.35 23.28
CA SER A 229 -27.66 31.60 23.82
C SER A 229 -27.05 31.54 25.21
N SER A 230 -25.76 31.37 25.28
CA SER A 230 -24.99 32.13 26.23
C SER A 230 -24.21 33.19 25.49
N ARG A 231 -24.76 34.38 25.49
CA ARG A 231 -24.08 35.60 25.14
C ARG A 231 -23.00 35.88 26.18
N GLU A 232 -21.87 36.35 25.70
CA GLU A 232 -20.93 37.25 26.37
C GLU A 232 -20.19 36.75 27.61
N SER A 233 -18.93 36.47 27.42
CA SER A 233 -17.92 37.16 28.24
C SER A 233 -16.57 37.18 27.50
N SER A 234 -16.25 38.39 27.10
CA SER A 234 -14.95 38.90 26.75
C SER A 234 -13.89 38.51 27.79
N VAL A 235 -12.93 37.67 27.44
CA VAL A 235 -11.68 37.56 28.20
C VAL A 235 -10.54 37.89 27.27
N CYS A 236 -10.04 39.10 27.47
CA CYS A 236 -8.84 39.66 26.94
C CYS A 236 -7.64 38.87 27.48
N TRP A 237 -6.83 38.26 26.60
CA TRP A 237 -5.50 37.75 26.97
C TRP A 237 -4.47 38.84 26.69
N ARG A 238 -3.77 39.22 27.79
CA ARG A 238 -2.60 40.08 27.83
C ARG A 238 -1.37 39.22 27.75
#